data_3649443f55bc2204830d2b253490fd08
#
_entry.id   3649443f55bc2204830d2b253490fd08
#
_cell.length_a   1.000
_cell.length_b   1.000
_cell.length_c   1.000
_cell.angle_alpha   90.00
_cell.angle_beta   90.00
_cell.angle_gamma   90.00
#
_symmetry.space_group_name_H-M   'P 1'
#
loop_
_entity.id
_entity.type
_entity.pdbx_description
1 polymer ?
#
loop_
_entity_poly.entity_id
_entity_poly.type
_entity_poly.pdbx_seq_one_letter_code
_entity_poly.pdbx_strand_id
1 'polypeptide(L)'
;VSGINFSARDENLHAEAAGWLYRTLQGEMLEAGEIDEKDIEKLKEDMYIAAETVFQHERVIIKRIFSKGKIDGITEVQLEHFAQSRVNYCLENLGLEPLYSVPYNPVAVWFYKGINGYMMQDFFSSQGNQYVRNWDKEGFTFNGV
;
A
#
# COMPACT_ATOMS: atom_id res chain seq x y z
N VAL A 1 2.03 -19.25 -3.91
CA VAL A 1 2.54 -17.97 -4.48
C VAL A 1 1.40 -17.06 -4.90
N SER A 2 0.31 -17.56 -5.51
CA SER A 2 -0.83 -16.75 -5.94
C SER A 2 -1.52 -15.98 -4.79
N GLY A 3 -1.71 -16.60 -3.62
CA GLY A 3 -2.36 -15.96 -2.47
C GLY A 3 -1.65 -14.70 -1.97
N ILE A 4 -0.31 -14.70 -1.94
CA ILE A 4 0.49 -13.54 -1.52
C ILE A 4 0.34 -12.38 -2.53
N ASN A 5 0.28 -12.68 -3.83
CA ASN A 5 0.11 -11.66 -4.85
C ASN A 5 -1.27 -11.01 -4.80
N PHE A 6 -2.33 -11.79 -4.51
CA PHE A 6 -3.66 -11.24 -4.30
C PHE A 6 -3.72 -10.33 -3.07
N SER A 7 -3.12 -10.75 -1.95
CA SER A 7 -3.04 -9.93 -0.74
C SER A 7 -2.28 -8.63 -0.99
N ALA A 8 -1.12 -8.68 -1.66
CA ALA A 8 -0.35 -7.48 -1.97
C ALA A 8 -1.10 -6.50 -2.88
N ARG A 9 -1.93 -7.01 -3.81
CA ARG A 9 -2.81 -6.20 -4.66
C ARG A 9 -3.92 -5.54 -3.86
N ASP A 10 -4.58 -6.29 -2.98
CA ASP A 10 -5.65 -5.77 -2.14
C ASP A 10 -5.12 -4.68 -1.20
N GLU A 11 -3.93 -4.87 -0.62
CA GLU A 11 -3.29 -3.86 0.22
C GLU A 11 -2.91 -2.58 -0.57
N ASN A 12 -2.55 -2.70 -1.84
CA ASN A 12 -2.36 -1.54 -2.71
C ASN A 12 -3.64 -0.74 -2.89
N LEU A 13 -4.76 -1.42 -3.16
CA LEU A 13 -6.07 -0.78 -3.30
C LEU A 13 -6.53 -0.12 -1.99
N HIS A 14 -6.25 -0.76 -0.86
CA HIS A 14 -6.54 -0.18 0.47
C HIS A 14 -5.74 1.10 0.69
N ALA A 15 -4.45 1.14 0.33
CA ALA A 15 -3.62 2.33 0.44
C ALA A 15 -4.12 3.48 -0.45
N GLU A 16 -4.52 3.17 -1.69
CA GLU A 16 -5.08 4.16 -2.62
C GLU A 16 -6.42 4.70 -2.12
N ALA A 17 -7.31 3.82 -1.64
CA ALA A 17 -8.61 4.19 -1.09
C ALA A 17 -8.47 5.04 0.17
N ALA A 18 -7.56 4.70 1.08
CA ALA A 18 -7.27 5.46 2.27
C ALA A 18 -6.71 6.86 1.94
N GLY A 19 -5.81 6.95 0.96
CA GLY A 19 -5.28 8.23 0.48
C GLY A 19 -6.37 9.11 -0.15
N TRP A 20 -7.24 8.52 -0.95
CA TRP A 20 -8.39 9.23 -1.52
C TRP A 20 -9.33 9.76 -0.42
N LEU A 21 -9.70 8.90 0.53
CA LEU A 21 -10.58 9.27 1.65
C LEU A 21 -9.99 10.40 2.48
N TYR A 22 -8.70 10.32 2.80
CA TYR A 22 -8.00 11.37 3.55
C TYR A 22 -8.09 12.72 2.83
N ARG A 23 -7.72 12.77 1.53
CA ARG A 23 -7.74 14.02 0.77
C ARG A 23 -9.15 14.60 0.63
N THR A 24 -10.15 13.73 0.42
CA THR A 24 -11.56 14.14 0.32
C THR A 24 -12.03 14.74 1.64
N LEU A 25 -11.83 14.02 2.73
CA LEU A 25 -12.26 14.48 4.06
C LEU A 25 -11.55 15.78 4.48
N GLN A 26 -10.24 15.88 4.23
CA GLN A 26 -9.47 17.10 4.49
C GLN A 26 -10.04 18.29 3.73
N GLY A 27 -10.39 18.12 2.45
CA GLY A 27 -11.01 19.17 1.64
C GLY A 27 -12.38 19.60 2.16
N GLU A 28 -13.22 18.63 2.49
CA GLU A 28 -14.56 18.90 3.06
C GLU A 28 -14.49 19.62 4.40
N MET A 29 -13.60 19.19 5.30
CA MET A 29 -13.42 19.83 6.61
C MET A 29 -12.85 21.26 6.50
N LEU A 30 -11.96 21.49 5.53
CA LEU A 30 -11.42 22.82 5.25
C LEU A 30 -12.51 23.75 4.70
N GLU A 31 -13.32 23.29 3.76
CA GLU A 31 -14.45 24.04 3.19
C GLU A 31 -15.52 24.33 4.25
N ALA A 32 -15.75 23.40 5.18
CA ALA A 32 -16.67 23.59 6.30
C ALA A 32 -16.12 24.52 7.39
N GLY A 33 -14.83 24.86 7.35
CA GLY A 33 -14.16 25.65 8.38
C GLY A 33 -13.96 24.92 9.71
N GLU A 34 -13.96 23.57 9.67
CA GLU A 34 -13.73 22.71 10.83
C GLU A 34 -12.23 22.55 11.16
N ILE A 35 -11.37 22.73 10.15
CA ILE A 35 -9.92 22.76 10.27
C ILE A 35 -9.35 23.97 9.52
N ASP A 36 -8.16 24.39 9.89
CA ASP A 36 -7.43 25.48 9.25
C ASP A 36 -6.08 25.01 8.65
N GLU A 37 -5.34 25.93 8.05
CA GLU A 37 -4.03 25.64 7.44
C GLU A 37 -2.99 25.16 8.47
N LYS A 38 -3.11 25.55 9.73
CA LYS A 38 -2.20 25.12 10.78
C LYS A 38 -2.47 23.66 11.18
N ASP A 39 -3.75 23.28 11.19
CA ASP A 39 -4.14 21.89 11.43
C ASP A 39 -3.62 20.98 10.30
N ILE A 40 -3.72 21.46 9.05
CA ILE A 40 -3.19 20.75 7.88
C ILE A 40 -1.67 20.57 7.98
N GLU A 41 -0.94 21.62 8.35
CA GLU A 41 0.52 21.55 8.46
C GLU A 41 0.94 20.60 9.59
N LYS A 42 0.26 20.64 10.72
CA LYS A 42 0.47 19.69 11.81
C LYS A 42 0.19 18.25 11.40
N LEU A 43 -0.91 18.01 10.67
CA LEU A 43 -1.23 16.68 10.14
C LEU A 43 -0.14 16.16 9.20
N LYS A 44 0.43 17.02 8.35
CA LYS A 44 1.56 16.64 7.49
C LYS A 44 2.79 16.25 8.30
N GLU A 45 3.14 17.03 9.32
CA GLU A 45 4.26 16.71 10.21
C GLU A 45 4.06 15.35 10.88
N ASP A 46 2.86 15.10 11.42
CA ASP A 46 2.51 13.84 12.08
C ASP A 46 2.58 12.66 11.09
N MET A 47 2.18 12.84 9.81
CA MET A 47 2.29 11.83 8.77
C MET A 47 3.73 11.50 8.41
N TYR A 48 4.62 12.49 8.31
CA TYR A 48 6.04 12.26 8.07
C TYR A 48 6.71 11.53 9.25
N ILE A 49 6.35 11.86 10.48
CA ILE A 49 6.82 11.15 11.68
C ILE A 49 6.34 9.70 11.67
N ALA A 50 5.07 9.48 11.33
CA ALA A 50 4.51 8.13 11.20
C ALA A 50 5.22 7.33 10.09
N ALA A 51 5.45 7.93 8.94
CA ALA A 51 6.14 7.33 7.80
C ALA A 51 7.57 6.89 8.17
N GLU A 52 8.33 7.76 8.84
CA GLU A 52 9.67 7.43 9.34
C GLU A 52 9.62 6.31 10.37
N THR A 53 8.67 6.34 11.29
CA THR A 53 8.49 5.30 12.30
C THR A 53 8.21 3.94 11.67
N VAL A 54 7.33 3.88 10.66
CA VAL A 54 7.05 2.66 9.91
C VAL A 54 8.31 2.14 9.21
N PHE A 55 9.06 3.02 8.54
CA PHE A 55 10.30 2.62 7.88
C PHE A 55 11.33 2.05 8.88
N GLN A 56 11.49 2.66 10.06
CA GLN A 56 12.41 2.14 11.07
C GLN A 56 11.99 0.75 11.58
N HIS A 57 10.71 0.47 11.72
CA HIS A 57 10.20 -0.86 12.04
C HIS A 57 10.51 -1.87 10.94
N GLU A 58 10.23 -1.53 9.67
CA GLU A 58 10.56 -2.38 8.52
C GLU A 58 12.06 -2.67 8.46
N ARG A 59 12.90 -1.69 8.71
CA ARG A 59 14.35 -1.83 8.74
C ARG A 59 14.82 -2.82 9.81
N VAL A 60 14.18 -2.83 10.97
CA VAL A 60 14.48 -3.84 12.03
C VAL A 60 14.13 -5.24 11.55
N ILE A 61 12.98 -5.41 10.87
CA ILE A 61 12.55 -6.69 10.31
C ILE A 61 13.53 -7.14 9.23
N ILE A 62 13.90 -6.26 8.31
CA ILE A 62 14.86 -6.54 7.24
C ILE A 62 16.21 -7.00 7.82
N LYS A 63 16.76 -6.28 8.78
CA LYS A 63 18.00 -6.68 9.47
C LYS A 63 17.88 -8.03 10.14
N ARG A 64 16.74 -8.34 10.73
CA ARG A 64 16.49 -9.64 11.37
C ARG A 64 16.44 -10.77 10.34
N ILE A 65 15.89 -10.53 9.16
CA ILE A 65 15.88 -11.48 8.05
C ILE A 65 17.32 -11.79 7.62
N PHE A 66 18.14 -10.77 7.39
CA PHE A 66 19.53 -10.92 6.92
C PHE A 66 20.52 -11.35 8.02
N SER A 67 20.14 -11.28 9.30
CA SER A 67 21.00 -11.74 10.41
C SER A 67 21.29 -13.23 10.35
N LYS A 68 20.51 -14.02 9.64
CA LYS A 68 20.69 -15.47 9.47
C LYS A 68 21.49 -15.85 8.22
N GLY A 69 21.95 -14.88 7.46
CA GLY A 69 22.77 -15.12 6.27
C GLY A 69 22.28 -14.38 5.03
N LYS A 70 22.99 -14.57 3.94
CA LYS A 70 22.67 -13.95 2.64
C LYS A 70 21.47 -14.65 2.01
N ILE A 71 20.68 -13.88 1.29
CA ILE A 71 19.60 -14.38 0.45
C ILE A 71 20.03 -14.23 -1.01
N ASP A 72 19.95 -15.30 -1.78
CA ASP A 72 20.34 -15.27 -3.18
C ASP A 72 19.45 -14.32 -3.99
N GLY A 73 20.08 -13.44 -4.74
CA GLY A 73 19.42 -12.51 -5.64
C GLY A 73 18.87 -11.23 -4.99
N ILE A 74 18.94 -11.08 -3.66
CA ILE A 74 18.47 -9.88 -2.95
C ILE A 74 19.49 -9.47 -1.89
N THR A 75 19.74 -8.17 -1.77
CA THR A 75 20.55 -7.58 -0.72
C THR A 75 19.72 -6.84 0.31
N GLU A 76 20.25 -6.71 1.55
CA GLU A 76 19.61 -5.93 2.62
C GLU A 76 19.30 -4.49 2.16
N VAL A 77 20.27 -3.84 1.51
CA VAL A 77 20.12 -2.47 1.01
C VAL A 77 19.02 -2.36 -0.07
N GLN A 78 18.92 -3.34 -0.97
CA GLN A 78 17.84 -3.36 -1.96
C GLN A 78 16.47 -3.48 -1.31
N LEU A 79 16.35 -4.26 -0.25
CA LEU A 79 15.09 -4.42 0.47
C LEU A 79 14.75 -3.17 1.30
N GLU A 80 15.75 -2.51 1.91
CA GLU A 80 15.57 -1.21 2.56
C GLU A 80 15.08 -0.14 1.56
N HIS A 81 15.72 -0.02 0.39
CA HIS A 81 15.27 0.89 -0.66
C HIS A 81 13.86 0.56 -1.17
N PHE A 82 13.51 -0.72 -1.23
CA PHE A 82 12.14 -1.12 -1.58
C PHE A 82 11.14 -0.65 -0.52
N ALA A 83 11.43 -0.85 0.77
CA ALA A 83 10.59 -0.34 1.86
C ALA A 83 10.43 1.19 1.80
N GLN A 84 11.52 1.93 1.56
CA GLN A 84 11.50 3.38 1.35
C GLN A 84 10.59 3.78 0.18
N SER A 85 10.68 3.06 -0.93
CA SER A 85 9.81 3.33 -2.10
C SER A 85 8.33 3.10 -1.79
N ARG A 86 8.00 2.13 -0.93
CA ARG A 86 6.62 1.87 -0.49
C ARG A 86 6.11 2.95 0.45
N VAL A 87 6.95 3.46 1.34
CA VAL A 87 6.61 4.61 2.19
C VAL A 87 6.35 5.85 1.33
N ASN A 88 7.22 6.15 0.36
CA ASN A 88 7.00 7.24 -0.58
C ASN A 88 5.65 7.10 -1.32
N TYR A 89 5.35 5.91 -1.83
CA TYR A 89 4.07 5.64 -2.50
C TYR A 89 2.85 5.94 -1.61
N CYS A 90 2.92 5.59 -0.32
CA CYS A 90 1.86 5.93 0.62
C CYS A 90 1.74 7.45 0.85
N LEU A 91 2.87 8.16 0.98
CA LEU A 91 2.88 9.63 1.11
C LEU A 91 2.30 10.31 -0.14
N GLU A 92 2.69 9.87 -1.33
CA GLU A 92 2.16 10.37 -2.60
C GLU A 92 0.64 10.15 -2.71
N ASN A 93 0.12 9.01 -2.27
CA ASN A 93 -1.33 8.77 -2.18
C ASN A 93 -2.05 9.72 -1.22
N LEU A 94 -1.35 10.22 -0.20
CA LEU A 94 -1.86 11.26 0.70
C LEU A 94 -1.73 12.68 0.12
N GLY A 95 -1.10 12.83 -1.03
CA GLY A 95 -0.80 14.13 -1.65
C GLY A 95 0.42 14.82 -1.05
N LEU A 96 1.31 14.07 -0.42
CA LEU A 96 2.54 14.56 0.19
C LEU A 96 3.76 14.24 -0.68
N GLU A 97 4.81 15.05 -0.52
CA GLU A 97 6.09 14.81 -1.19
C GLU A 97 6.78 13.55 -0.65
N PRO A 98 7.53 12.83 -1.49
CA PRO A 98 8.29 11.67 -1.05
C PRO A 98 9.35 12.04 0.00
N LEU A 99 9.49 11.19 1.02
CA LEU A 99 10.46 11.39 2.10
C LEU A 99 11.87 10.95 1.72
N TYR A 100 12.00 9.93 0.87
CA TYR A 100 13.27 9.29 0.53
C TYR A 100 13.63 9.48 -0.95
N SER A 101 14.89 9.75 -1.22
CA SER A 101 15.46 9.62 -2.57
C SER A 101 15.88 8.17 -2.78
N VAL A 102 15.10 7.43 -3.56
CA VAL A 102 15.33 6.00 -3.76
C VAL A 102 15.92 5.75 -5.15
N PRO A 103 17.09 5.08 -5.26
CA PRO A 103 17.66 4.72 -6.54
C PRO A 103 16.85 3.63 -7.23
N TYR A 104 17.15 3.38 -8.52
CA TYR A 104 16.60 2.24 -9.24
C TYR A 104 16.77 0.95 -8.44
N ASN A 105 15.68 0.21 -8.29
CA ASN A 105 15.67 -0.99 -7.45
C ASN A 105 15.05 -2.18 -8.19
N PRO A 106 15.82 -3.26 -8.46
CA PRO A 106 15.33 -4.45 -9.13
C PRO A 106 14.23 -5.18 -8.35
N VAL A 107 14.21 -5.07 -7.01
CA VAL A 107 13.15 -5.65 -6.16
C VAL A 107 11.82 -4.97 -6.43
N ALA A 108 11.81 -3.64 -6.54
CA ALA A 108 10.62 -2.88 -6.89
C ALA A 108 10.08 -3.27 -8.28
N VAL A 109 10.97 -3.39 -9.28
CA VAL A 109 10.60 -3.81 -10.64
C VAL A 109 9.96 -5.20 -10.63
N TRP A 110 10.57 -6.14 -9.93
CA TRP A 110 10.04 -7.50 -9.80
C TRP A 110 8.66 -7.50 -9.11
N PHE A 111 8.51 -6.76 -8.02
CA PHE A 111 7.26 -6.66 -7.27
C PHE A 111 6.13 -6.10 -8.13
N TYR A 112 6.35 -4.97 -8.79
CA TYR A 112 5.34 -4.34 -9.64
C TYR A 112 4.99 -5.17 -10.88
N LYS A 113 5.95 -5.88 -11.47
CA LYS A 113 5.67 -6.85 -12.53
C LYS A 113 4.78 -8.00 -12.02
N GLY A 114 5.01 -8.48 -10.81
CA GLY A 114 4.20 -9.52 -10.19
C GLY A 114 2.75 -9.07 -10.00
N ILE A 115 2.54 -7.88 -9.44
CA ILE A 115 1.20 -7.34 -9.19
C ILE A 115 0.48 -7.02 -10.51
N ASN A 116 1.12 -6.35 -11.46
CA ASN A 116 0.51 -5.92 -12.71
C ASN A 116 0.35 -7.07 -13.72
N GLY A 117 1.26 -8.05 -13.73
CA GLY A 117 1.18 -9.21 -14.62
C GLY A 117 -0.07 -10.06 -14.39
N TYR A 118 -0.52 -10.17 -13.14
CA TYR A 118 -1.77 -10.85 -12.80
C TYR A 118 -3.01 -10.11 -13.28
N MET A 119 -2.99 -8.79 -13.35
CA MET A 119 -4.10 -8.01 -13.91
C MET A 119 -4.34 -8.32 -15.40
N MET A 120 -3.27 -8.52 -16.17
CA MET A 120 -3.40 -8.85 -17.61
C MET A 120 -3.82 -10.31 -17.84
N GLN A 121 -3.38 -11.24 -17.00
CA GLN A 121 -3.78 -12.65 -17.12
C GLN A 121 -5.24 -12.87 -16.76
N ASP A 122 -5.75 -12.22 -15.71
CA ASP A 122 -7.16 -12.34 -15.31
C ASP A 122 -8.13 -11.69 -16.31
N PHE A 123 -7.70 -10.65 -17.01
CA PHE A 123 -8.51 -10.00 -18.03
C PHE A 123 -8.65 -10.82 -19.33
N PHE A 124 -7.62 -11.59 -19.69
CA PHE A 124 -7.58 -12.40 -20.93
C PHE A 124 -7.82 -13.89 -20.71
N SER A 125 -7.71 -14.40 -19.49
CA SER A 125 -8.10 -15.75 -19.15
C SER A 125 -9.57 -15.76 -18.76
N SER A 126 -10.41 -16.36 -19.59
CA SER A 126 -11.83 -16.59 -19.30
C SER A 126 -12.09 -17.54 -18.11
N GLN A 127 -11.05 -17.91 -17.36
CA GLN A 127 -11.06 -18.64 -16.10
C GLN A 127 -10.37 -17.79 -15.02
N GLY A 128 -10.93 -16.63 -14.75
CA GLY A 128 -10.52 -15.87 -13.58
C GLY A 128 -10.78 -16.70 -12.34
N ASN A 129 -9.73 -17.02 -11.56
CA ASN A 129 -9.87 -17.39 -10.16
C ASN A 129 -10.36 -16.14 -9.39
N GLN A 130 -11.43 -15.55 -9.86
CA GLN A 130 -12.15 -14.57 -9.09
C GLN A 130 -12.61 -15.27 -7.82
N TYR A 131 -12.37 -14.64 -6.72
CA TYR A 131 -12.98 -14.92 -5.45
C TYR A 131 -14.49 -15.12 -5.71
N VAL A 132 -14.89 -16.35 -6.02
CA VAL A 132 -16.29 -16.70 -6.04
C VAL A 132 -16.69 -16.68 -4.58
N ARG A 133 -17.14 -15.55 -4.10
CA ARG A 133 -17.98 -15.53 -2.93
C ARG A 133 -19.15 -16.45 -3.30
N ASN A 134 -19.14 -17.66 -2.79
CA ASN A 134 -20.34 -18.46 -2.72
C ASN A 134 -21.33 -17.70 -1.83
N TRP A 135 -21.97 -16.72 -2.43
CA TRP A 135 -23.20 -16.20 -1.89
C TRP A 135 -24.21 -17.30 -2.20
N ASP A 136 -24.45 -18.18 -1.23
CA ASP A 136 -25.65 -18.98 -1.23
C ASP A 136 -26.81 -18.01 -1.32
N LYS A 137 -27.39 -17.94 -2.50
CA LYS A 137 -28.52 -17.05 -2.78
C LYS A 137 -29.77 -17.43 -1.96
N GLU A 138 -29.73 -18.55 -1.25
CA GLU A 138 -30.82 -19.06 -0.41
C GLU A 138 -30.78 -18.55 1.04
N GLY A 139 -29.73 -17.84 1.47
CA GLY A 139 -29.56 -17.42 2.88
C GLY A 139 -29.91 -15.97 3.23
N PHE A 140 -30.24 -15.11 2.27
CA PHE A 140 -30.62 -13.73 2.53
C PHE A 140 -32.03 -13.43 2.04
N THR A 141 -33.04 -13.83 2.83
CA THR A 141 -34.35 -13.22 2.75
C THR A 141 -34.38 -12.02 3.68
N PHE A 142 -34.32 -10.82 3.11
CA PHE A 142 -34.78 -9.63 3.80
C PHE A 142 -36.31 -9.77 3.96
N ASN A 143 -36.77 -10.22 5.11
CA ASN A 143 -38.14 -9.98 5.52
C ASN A 143 -38.25 -8.50 5.87
N GLY A 144 -38.43 -7.69 4.84
CA GLY A 144 -38.80 -6.30 5.01
C GLY A 144 -40.19 -6.22 5.59
N VAL A 145 -40.32 -5.49 6.67
CA VAL A 145 -41.55 -4.98 7.24
C VAL A 145 -42.22 -4.05 6.24
#